data_a881fc63ad95f813ba8e6d6c0646865f
#
_entry.id   a881fc63ad95f813ba8e6d6c0646865f
#
_cell.length_a   1.000
_cell.length_b   1.000
_cell.length_c   1.000
_cell.angle_alpha   90.00
_cell.angle_beta   90.00
_cell.angle_gamma   90.00
#
_symmetry.space_group_name_H-M   'P 1'
#
loop_
_entity.id
_entity.type
_entity.pdbx_description
1 polymer ?
#
loop_
_entity_poly.entity_id
_entity_poly.type
_entity_poly.pdbx_seq_one_letter_code
_entity_poly.pdbx_strand_id
1 'polypeptide(L)' 'MKFRVELVWKDGEAADAPSIYLAADGSVILQGRVVQAEERKKLQLPADCGLISVDKNLIRAIKEML' A
#
# COMPACT_ATOMS: atom_id res chain seq x y z
N MET A 1 10.66 -0.57 22.18
CA MET A 1 9.49 0.24 21.79
C MET A 1 8.59 -0.58 20.87
N LYS A 2 7.32 -0.72 21.24
CA LYS A 2 6.39 -1.48 20.41
C LYS A 2 5.87 -0.61 19.29
N PHE A 3 6.12 -1.04 18.04
CA PHE A 3 5.58 -0.38 16.87
C PHE A 3 4.12 -0.81 16.68
N ARG A 4 3.21 0.13 16.79
CA ARG A 4 1.78 -0.14 16.61
C ARG A 4 1.34 0.21 15.20
N VAL A 5 0.61 -0.71 14.58
CA VAL A 5 0.02 -0.48 13.27
C VAL A 5 -1.47 -0.81 13.36
N GLU A 6 -2.29 0.12 12.93
CA GLU A 6 -3.74 -0.06 12.93
C GLU A 6 -4.25 -0.19 11.51
N LEU A 7 -5.08 -1.22 11.28
CA LEU A 7 -5.76 -1.38 9.99
C LEU A 7 -6.90 -0.38 9.90
N VAL A 8 -6.83 0.51 8.93
CA VAL A 8 -7.82 1.58 8.74
C VAL A 8 -8.83 1.22 7.67
N TRP A 9 -8.40 0.52 6.62
CA TRP A 9 -9.26 0.16 5.50
C TRP A 9 -8.72 -1.09 4.82
N LYS A 10 -9.62 -1.94 4.34
CA LYS A 10 -9.26 -3.16 3.63
C LYS A 10 -10.34 -3.47 2.59
N ASP A 11 -9.91 -3.79 1.38
CA ASP A 11 -10.80 -4.10 0.27
C ASP A 11 -11.06 -5.60 0.21
N GLY A 12 -11.89 -6.10 1.13
CA GLY A 12 -12.22 -7.52 1.22
C GLY A 12 -11.58 -8.20 2.41
N GLU A 13 -11.78 -9.52 2.52
CA GLU A 13 -11.32 -10.29 3.67
C GLU A 13 -10.06 -11.12 3.41
N ALA A 14 -9.62 -11.19 2.16
CA ALA A 14 -8.42 -11.95 1.83
C ALA A 14 -7.17 -11.31 2.46
N ALA A 15 -6.23 -12.14 2.88
CA ALA A 15 -5.00 -11.65 3.53
C ALA A 15 -4.19 -10.74 2.62
N ASP A 16 -4.27 -10.93 1.31
CA ASP A 16 -3.55 -10.13 0.31
C ASP A 16 -4.38 -8.99 -0.27
N ALA A 17 -5.58 -8.73 0.27
CA ALA A 17 -6.43 -7.65 -0.21
C ALA A 17 -5.75 -6.29 -0.01
N PRO A 18 -5.96 -5.33 -0.94
CA PRO A 18 -5.43 -3.98 -0.76
C PRO A 18 -5.88 -3.38 0.56
N SER A 19 -4.95 -2.79 1.30
CA SER A 19 -5.21 -2.33 2.65
C SER A 19 -4.47 -1.04 2.95
N ILE A 20 -5.00 -0.28 3.89
CA ILE A 20 -4.38 0.94 4.40
C ILE A 20 -4.17 0.78 5.89
N TYR A 21 -2.95 1.00 6.35
CA TYR A 21 -2.60 0.93 7.76
C TYR A 21 -2.08 2.28 8.22
N LEU A 22 -2.37 2.62 9.47
CA LEU A 22 -1.82 3.80 10.13
C LEU A 22 -0.84 3.34 11.19
N ALA A 23 0.39 3.81 11.11
CA ALA A 23 1.41 3.48 12.09
C ALA A 23 1.43 4.50 13.22
N ALA A 24 1.94 4.09 14.39
CA ALA A 24 1.96 4.92 15.57
C ALA A 24 2.81 6.19 15.40
N ASP A 25 3.77 6.18 14.50
CA ASP A 25 4.60 7.34 14.20
C ASP A 25 3.94 8.34 13.24
N GLY A 26 2.71 8.08 12.83
CA GLY A 26 1.98 8.93 11.90
C GLY A 26 2.15 8.56 10.43
N SER A 27 2.97 7.59 10.12
CA SER A 27 3.13 7.17 8.72
C SER A 27 1.96 6.30 8.26
N VAL A 28 1.71 6.30 6.96
CA VAL A 28 0.67 5.51 6.33
C VAL A 28 1.33 4.39 5.54
N ILE A 29 0.88 3.16 5.77
CA ILE A 29 1.43 1.99 5.10
C ILE A 29 0.34 1.41 4.19
N LEU A 30 0.68 1.19 2.93
CA LEU A 30 -0.25 0.62 1.96
C LEU A 30 0.17 -0.81 1.61
N GLN A 31 -0.79 -1.72 1.63
CA GLN A 31 -0.58 -3.08 1.17
C GLN A 31 -1.14 -3.22 -0.25
N GLY A 32 -0.33 -3.66 -1.17
CA GLY A 32 -0.71 -3.91 -2.55
C GLY A 32 0.12 -5.03 -3.12
N ARG A 33 -0.09 -5.33 -4.41
CA ARG A 33 0.68 -6.36 -5.10
C ARG A 33 2.05 -5.82 -5.49
N VAL A 34 3.08 -6.65 -5.36
CA VAL A 34 4.42 -6.28 -5.81
C VAL A 34 4.40 -6.16 -7.34
N VAL A 35 4.94 -5.05 -7.84
CA VAL A 35 5.03 -4.83 -9.29
C VAL A 35 6.04 -5.80 -9.89
N GLN A 36 5.66 -6.45 -10.98
CA GLN A 36 6.49 -7.44 -11.64
C GLN A 36 7.73 -6.80 -12.28
N ALA A 37 8.79 -7.61 -12.41
CA ALA A 37 10.07 -7.13 -12.92
C ALA A 37 9.96 -6.49 -14.30
N GLU A 38 9.10 -7.02 -15.17
CA GLU A 38 8.92 -6.49 -16.51
C GLU A 38 8.32 -5.08 -16.50
N GLU A 39 7.32 -4.86 -15.66
CA GLU A 39 6.71 -3.54 -15.53
C GLU A 39 7.67 -2.54 -14.88
N ARG A 40 8.44 -3.01 -13.91
CA ARG A 40 9.42 -2.20 -13.22
C ARG A 40 10.48 -1.66 -14.18
N LYS A 41 10.92 -2.49 -15.15
CA LYS A 41 11.89 -2.08 -16.16
C LYS A 41 11.38 -0.92 -17.01
N LYS A 42 10.09 -0.93 -17.34
CA LYS A 42 9.48 0.13 -18.13
C LYS A 42 9.47 1.48 -17.41
N LEU A 43 9.44 1.46 -16.10
CA LEU A 43 9.37 2.68 -15.29
C LEU A 43 10.75 3.26 -14.98
N GLN A 44 11.82 2.53 -15.22
CA GLN A 44 13.21 2.97 -15.05
C GLN A 44 13.48 3.58 -13.67
N LEU A 45 12.98 2.93 -12.61
CA LEU A 45 13.13 3.43 -11.26
C LEU A 45 14.39 2.88 -10.60
N PRO A 46 14.92 3.60 -9.58
CA PRO A 46 16.10 3.12 -8.85
C PRO A 46 15.87 1.73 -8.25
N ALA A 47 16.94 0.94 -8.17
CA ALA A 47 16.87 -0.44 -7.69
C ALA A 47 16.48 -0.55 -6.22
N ASP A 48 16.72 0.51 -5.44
CA ASP A 48 16.40 0.53 -4.00
C ASP A 48 14.97 0.92 -3.71
N CYS A 49 14.16 1.24 -4.73
CA CYS A 49 12.77 1.60 -4.54
C CYS A 49 11.86 0.39 -4.66
N GLY A 50 10.98 0.22 -3.70
CA GLY A 50 9.92 -0.78 -3.77
C GLY A 50 8.71 -0.23 -4.51
N LEU A 51 8.06 -1.09 -5.29
CA LEU A 51 6.86 -0.72 -6.03
C LEU A 51 5.73 -1.67 -5.69
N ILE A 52 4.54 -1.11 -5.46
CA ILE A 52 3.33 -1.90 -5.30
C ILE A 52 2.26 -1.39 -6.26
N SER A 53 1.40 -2.30 -6.68
CA SER A 53 0.23 -1.97 -7.48
C SER A 53 -1.00 -1.98 -6.58
N VAL A 54 -1.78 -0.91 -6.61
CA VAL A 54 -3.01 -0.82 -5.82
C VAL A 54 -4.20 -0.51 -6.72
N ASP A 55 -5.37 -0.97 -6.31
CA ASP A 55 -6.60 -0.71 -7.04
C ASP A 55 -7.04 0.74 -6.82
N LYS A 56 -7.77 1.27 -7.80
CA LYS A 56 -8.38 2.59 -7.69
C LYS A 56 -9.35 2.71 -6.50
N ASN A 57 -9.90 1.58 -6.03
CA ASN A 57 -10.75 1.59 -4.84
C ASN A 57 -9.98 2.05 -3.60
N LEU A 58 -8.71 1.68 -3.49
CA LEU A 58 -7.86 2.14 -2.39
C LEU A 58 -7.61 3.64 -2.48
N ILE A 59 -7.38 4.15 -3.68
CA ILE A 59 -7.19 5.60 -3.89
C ILE A 59 -8.47 6.36 -3.51
N ARG A 60 -9.63 5.82 -3.89
CA ARG A 60 -10.92 6.42 -3.51
C ARG A 60 -11.10 6.46 -2.00
N ALA A 61 -10.71 5.39 -1.29
CA ALA A 61 -10.78 5.35 0.16
C ALA A 61 -9.89 6.42 0.80
N ILE A 62 -8.70 6.64 0.26
CA ILE A 62 -7.81 7.71 0.75
C ILE A 62 -8.47 9.07 0.58
N LYS A 63 -9.09 9.32 -0.57
CA LYS A 63 -9.77 10.59 -0.82
C LYS A 63 -10.90 10.85 0.16
N GLU A 64 -11.64 9.82 0.53
CA GLU A 64 -12.74 9.94 1.49
C GLU A 64 -12.23 10.20 2.91
N MET A 65 -11.01 9.75 3.23
CA MET A 65 -10.39 9.97 4.53
C MET A 65 -9.83 11.38 4.69
N LEU A 66 -9.50 12.02 3.60
CA LEU A 66 -8.97 13.37 3.60
C LEU A 66 -10.12 14.39 3.60
#